data_ecceac776f72ee0d9a2bd2fc2a8d7108
#
_entry.id   ecceac776f72ee0d9a2bd2fc2a8d7108
#
_cell.length_a   1.000
_cell.length_b   1.000
_cell.length_c   1.000
_cell.angle_alpha   90.00
_cell.angle_beta   90.00
_cell.angle_gamma   90.00
#
_symmetry.space_group_name_H-M   'P 1'
#
loop_
_entity.id
_entity.type
_entity.pdbx_description
1 polymer ?
#
loop_
_entity_poly.entity_id
_entity_poly.type
_entity_poly.pdbx_seq_one_letter_code
_entity_poly.pdbx_strand_id
1 'polypeptide(L)'
;SLNISSLHIINTASTPQSFHGTLYNREGDRLGEMQTPLHERIIEPQARLILDSSELESLFSTMPWQGPALLEVSGTADFELMTKLVSPSGLVSNTNCVTENVVHNVEGSDSDAQTYIRLINTGDTLIDNIRGELRDSVGNRIGSPGVIIRSRLLAKEAVFLSRADLEGLFGSWSGDASL
;
A
#
# COMPACT_ATOMS: atom_id res chain seq x y z
N SER A 1 -4.50 7.97 -20.37
CA SER A 1 -5.36 7.04 -19.62
C SER A 1 -4.76 6.83 -18.22
N LEU A 2 -5.62 6.72 -17.23
CA LEU A 2 -5.24 6.55 -15.83
C LEU A 2 -5.15 5.06 -15.49
N ASN A 3 -4.38 4.72 -14.47
CA ASN A 3 -4.44 3.40 -13.86
C ASN A 3 -5.85 3.18 -13.28
N ILE A 4 -6.36 1.96 -13.40
CA ILE A 4 -7.61 1.55 -12.76
C ILE A 4 -7.24 0.72 -11.55
N SER A 5 -7.72 1.10 -10.38
CA SER A 5 -7.56 0.31 -9.17
C SER A 5 -8.91 -0.24 -8.71
N SER A 6 -8.88 -1.46 -8.20
CA SER A 6 -10.03 -2.06 -7.51
C SER A 6 -9.59 -2.71 -6.22
N LEU A 7 -10.37 -2.50 -5.18
CA LEU A 7 -10.24 -3.18 -3.90
C LEU A 7 -11.15 -4.41 -3.90
N HIS A 8 -10.61 -5.53 -3.46
CA HIS A 8 -11.35 -6.77 -3.24
C HIS A 8 -11.34 -7.07 -1.75
N ILE A 9 -12.51 -7.23 -1.16
CA ILE A 9 -12.70 -7.62 0.24
C ILE A 9 -13.36 -8.99 0.23
N ILE A 10 -12.74 -9.97 0.85
CA ILE A 10 -13.25 -11.35 0.91
C ILE A 10 -13.62 -11.64 2.36
N ASN A 11 -14.88 -11.98 2.59
CA ASN A 11 -15.31 -12.45 3.90
C ASN A 11 -14.82 -13.89 4.11
N THR A 12 -13.76 -14.07 4.89
CA THR A 12 -13.20 -15.40 5.20
C THR A 12 -13.81 -16.02 6.45
N ALA A 13 -14.65 -15.28 7.18
CA ALA A 13 -15.36 -15.78 8.33
C ALA A 13 -16.48 -16.77 7.95
N SER A 14 -16.95 -17.52 8.92
CA SER A 14 -18.09 -18.44 8.77
C SER A 14 -19.46 -17.75 8.92
N THR A 15 -19.47 -16.44 9.23
CA THR A 15 -20.67 -15.65 9.45
C THR A 15 -20.74 -14.48 8.47
N PRO A 16 -21.95 -14.06 8.08
CA PRO A 16 -22.13 -12.82 7.30
C PRO A 16 -21.63 -11.60 8.06
N GLN A 17 -21.03 -10.63 7.38
CA GLN A 17 -20.55 -9.40 8.01
C GLN A 17 -20.67 -8.17 7.11
N SER A 18 -20.64 -7.01 7.75
CA SER A 18 -20.59 -5.70 7.09
C SER A 18 -19.16 -5.15 7.17
N PHE A 19 -18.77 -4.41 6.15
CA PHE A 19 -17.48 -3.76 6.10
C PHE A 19 -17.64 -2.24 6.15
N HIS A 20 -16.76 -1.59 6.89
CA HIS A 20 -16.69 -0.14 6.99
C HIS A 20 -15.30 0.33 6.62
N GLY A 21 -15.21 1.54 6.12
CA GLY A 21 -13.94 2.12 5.70
C GLY A 21 -13.73 3.53 6.20
N THR A 22 -12.46 3.91 6.34
CA THR A 22 -12.02 5.30 6.50
C THR A 22 -10.96 5.56 5.45
N LEU A 23 -11.17 6.59 4.64
CA LEU A 23 -10.30 6.92 3.51
C LEU A 23 -9.38 8.09 3.88
N TYR A 24 -8.11 7.98 3.49
CA TYR A 24 -7.09 9.01 3.70
C TYR A 24 -6.38 9.33 2.38
N ASN A 25 -6.00 10.59 2.19
CA ASN A 25 -5.12 10.97 1.09
C ASN A 25 -3.68 10.52 1.36
N ARG A 26 -2.78 10.84 0.42
CA ARG A 26 -1.36 10.50 0.53
C ARG A 26 -0.69 11.12 1.77
N GLU A 27 -1.12 12.30 2.17
CA GLU A 27 -0.58 13.09 3.28
C GLU A 27 -1.09 12.60 4.64
N GLY A 28 -2.07 11.70 4.66
CA GLY A 28 -2.71 11.18 5.87
C GLY A 28 -3.93 11.97 6.32
N ASP A 29 -4.39 12.95 5.51
CA ASP A 29 -5.63 13.66 5.79
C ASP A 29 -6.83 12.80 5.41
N ARG A 30 -7.84 12.82 6.25
CA ARG A 30 -9.06 12.06 6.02
C ARG A 30 -9.89 12.65 4.87
N LEU A 31 -10.37 11.76 4.02
CA LEU A 31 -11.31 12.05 2.94
C LEU A 31 -12.69 11.49 3.31
N GLY A 32 -13.68 12.38 3.47
CA GLY A 32 -15.04 11.99 3.83
C GLY A 32 -15.23 11.58 5.30
N GLU A 33 -16.25 10.78 5.56
CA GLU A 33 -16.62 10.36 6.91
C GLU A 33 -15.81 9.14 7.37
N MET A 34 -15.68 8.99 8.69
CA MET A 34 -15.09 7.80 9.31
C MET A 34 -16.07 6.63 9.28
N GLN A 35 -15.53 5.40 9.18
CA GLN A 35 -16.33 4.18 9.30
C GLN A 35 -17.53 4.18 8.34
N THR A 36 -17.34 4.72 7.14
CA THR A 36 -18.38 4.71 6.09
C THR A 36 -18.69 3.26 5.70
N PRO A 37 -19.98 2.85 5.65
CA PRO A 37 -20.33 1.53 5.13
C PRO A 37 -19.85 1.36 3.69
N LEU A 38 -19.04 0.33 3.43
CA LEU A 38 -18.51 0.06 2.09
C LEU A 38 -19.51 -0.64 1.16
N HIS A 39 -20.60 -1.15 1.74
CA HIS A 39 -21.71 -1.75 1.01
C HIS A 39 -22.97 -1.70 1.85
N GLU A 40 -24.13 -1.53 1.22
CA GLU A 40 -25.44 -1.50 1.90
C GLU A 40 -25.89 -2.86 2.42
N ARG A 41 -25.36 -3.93 1.83
CA ARG A 41 -25.76 -5.31 2.17
C ARG A 41 -24.66 -6.00 2.98
N ILE A 42 -25.09 -6.96 3.77
CA ILE A 42 -24.23 -7.92 4.47
C ILE A 42 -23.55 -8.82 3.41
N ILE A 43 -22.27 -9.07 3.59
CA ILE A 43 -21.46 -9.93 2.71
C ILE A 43 -21.44 -11.33 3.33
N GLU A 44 -21.97 -12.30 2.60
CA GLU A 44 -22.06 -13.69 3.03
C GLU A 44 -20.66 -14.34 3.20
N PRO A 45 -20.55 -15.43 3.96
CA PRO A 45 -19.32 -16.20 4.07
C PRO A 45 -18.76 -16.59 2.70
N GLN A 46 -17.45 -16.47 2.53
CA GLN A 46 -16.72 -16.73 1.28
C GLN A 46 -17.14 -15.85 0.09
N ALA A 47 -18.04 -14.90 0.30
CA ALA A 47 -18.38 -13.92 -0.73
C ALA A 47 -17.36 -12.78 -0.80
N ARG A 48 -17.35 -12.12 -1.95
CA ARG A 48 -16.41 -11.05 -2.27
C ARG A 48 -17.14 -9.76 -2.61
N LEU A 49 -16.72 -8.66 -2.02
CA LEU A 49 -17.03 -7.29 -2.42
C LEU A 49 -15.90 -6.76 -3.30
N ILE A 50 -16.22 -6.10 -4.40
CA ILE A 50 -15.26 -5.41 -5.25
C ILE A 50 -15.70 -3.96 -5.31
N LEU A 51 -14.75 -3.04 -5.10
CA LEU A 51 -14.96 -1.60 -5.17
C LEU A 51 -13.89 -0.98 -6.06
N ASP A 52 -14.28 -0.19 -7.03
CA ASP A 52 -13.36 0.63 -7.81
C ASP A 52 -13.21 2.05 -7.21
N SER A 53 -12.33 2.86 -7.80
CA SER A 53 -12.06 4.21 -7.31
C SER A 53 -13.30 5.10 -7.36
N SER A 54 -14.14 4.98 -8.39
CA SER A 54 -15.34 5.82 -8.55
C SER A 54 -16.44 5.46 -7.55
N GLU A 55 -16.54 4.18 -7.21
CA GLU A 55 -17.44 3.71 -6.15
C GLU A 55 -16.99 4.22 -4.79
N LEU A 56 -15.68 4.18 -4.50
CA LEU A 56 -15.12 4.75 -3.28
C LEU A 56 -15.35 6.26 -3.19
N GLU A 57 -15.11 7.02 -4.28
CA GLU A 57 -15.38 8.46 -4.34
C GLU A 57 -16.85 8.76 -4.01
N SER A 58 -17.76 7.98 -4.53
CA SER A 58 -19.19 8.11 -4.26
C SER A 58 -19.54 7.80 -2.82
N LEU A 59 -19.02 6.68 -2.28
CA LEU A 59 -19.29 6.25 -0.89
C LEU A 59 -18.82 7.26 0.13
N PHE A 60 -17.63 7.82 -0.08
CA PHE A 60 -17.06 8.81 0.85
C PHE A 60 -17.51 10.25 0.56
N SER A 61 -18.39 10.46 -0.44
CA SER A 61 -18.88 11.78 -0.85
C SER A 61 -17.74 12.77 -1.11
N THR A 62 -16.65 12.29 -1.67
CA THR A 62 -15.46 13.10 -1.94
C THR A 62 -15.46 13.64 -3.37
N MET A 63 -14.74 14.74 -3.59
CA MET A 63 -14.29 15.10 -4.92
C MET A 63 -13.32 14.02 -5.44
N PRO A 64 -13.23 13.76 -6.76
CA PRO A 64 -12.21 12.89 -7.30
C PRO A 64 -10.83 13.28 -6.79
N TRP A 65 -10.14 12.34 -6.13
CA TRP A 65 -8.80 12.60 -5.62
C TRP A 65 -7.73 12.27 -6.67
N GLN A 66 -6.59 12.89 -6.56
CA GLN A 66 -5.43 12.60 -7.39
C GLN A 66 -4.36 11.86 -6.59
N GLY A 67 -3.75 10.87 -7.24
CA GLY A 67 -2.69 10.08 -6.64
C GLY A 67 -3.21 8.93 -5.75
N PRO A 68 -2.31 8.31 -4.96
CA PRO A 68 -2.67 7.19 -4.12
C PRO A 68 -3.48 7.63 -2.89
N ALA A 69 -4.42 6.78 -2.50
CA ALA A 69 -5.15 6.90 -1.24
C ALA A 69 -4.94 5.64 -0.39
N LEU A 70 -5.13 5.75 0.90
CA LEU A 70 -5.15 4.66 1.86
C LEU A 70 -6.58 4.45 2.34
N LEU A 71 -7.10 3.25 2.18
CA LEU A 71 -8.36 2.84 2.76
C LEU A 71 -8.09 1.89 3.94
N GLU A 72 -8.46 2.32 5.13
CA GLU A 72 -8.53 1.47 6.31
C GLU A 72 -9.87 0.77 6.34
N VAL A 73 -9.87 -0.56 6.35
CA VAL A 73 -11.09 -1.38 6.34
C VAL A 73 -11.25 -2.09 7.66
N SER A 74 -12.46 -2.08 8.19
CA SER A 74 -12.85 -2.83 9.38
C SER A 74 -14.05 -3.74 9.09
N GLY A 75 -14.03 -4.91 9.70
CA GLY A 75 -15.12 -5.89 9.72
C GLY A 75 -15.35 -6.39 11.13
N THR A 76 -16.37 -7.21 11.32
CA THR A 76 -16.69 -7.80 12.64
C THR A 76 -16.01 -9.14 12.89
N ALA A 77 -15.39 -9.72 11.87
CA ALA A 77 -14.70 -11.00 11.92
C ALA A 77 -13.60 -11.03 10.84
N ASP A 78 -12.96 -12.19 10.63
CA ASP A 78 -11.85 -12.36 9.71
C ASP A 78 -12.22 -12.05 8.25
N PHE A 79 -11.34 -11.36 7.56
CA PHE A 79 -11.46 -11.05 6.14
C PHE A 79 -10.09 -10.86 5.51
N GLU A 80 -10.04 -10.94 4.19
CA GLU A 80 -8.84 -10.67 3.39
C GLU A 80 -9.05 -9.46 2.48
N LEU A 81 -7.98 -8.72 2.26
CA LEU A 81 -7.93 -7.57 1.36
C LEU A 81 -6.92 -7.82 0.23
N MET A 82 -7.31 -7.45 -0.97
CA MET A 82 -6.41 -7.42 -2.12
C MET A 82 -6.70 -6.18 -2.95
N THR A 83 -5.65 -5.43 -3.29
CA THR A 83 -5.76 -4.33 -4.25
C THR A 83 -5.22 -4.78 -5.59
N LYS A 84 -6.02 -4.63 -6.64
CA LYS A 84 -5.63 -4.87 -8.02
C LYS A 84 -5.44 -3.53 -8.73
N LEU A 85 -4.29 -3.37 -9.35
CA LEU A 85 -3.96 -2.21 -10.17
C LEU A 85 -3.82 -2.64 -11.63
N VAL A 86 -4.47 -1.95 -12.55
CA VAL A 86 -4.36 -2.18 -13.99
C VAL A 86 -3.80 -0.92 -14.63
N SER A 87 -2.63 -1.05 -15.27
CA SER A 87 -2.02 0.06 -16.01
C SER A 87 -2.75 0.31 -17.34
N PRO A 88 -2.56 1.47 -17.97
CA PRO A 88 -3.11 1.76 -19.30
C PRO A 88 -2.66 0.77 -20.39
N SER A 89 -1.51 0.12 -20.21
CA SER A 89 -1.00 -0.92 -21.11
C SER A 89 -1.58 -2.32 -20.83
N GLY A 90 -2.46 -2.44 -19.82
CA GLY A 90 -3.09 -3.71 -19.43
C GLY A 90 -2.26 -4.56 -18.48
N LEU A 91 -1.10 -4.08 -18.00
CA LEU A 91 -0.33 -4.77 -16.97
C LEU A 91 -1.11 -4.76 -15.65
N VAL A 92 -1.17 -5.90 -15.01
CA VAL A 92 -1.87 -6.10 -13.74
C VAL A 92 -0.84 -6.30 -12.63
N SER A 93 -0.97 -5.54 -11.56
CA SER A 93 -0.24 -5.76 -10.32
C SER A 93 -1.20 -5.89 -9.15
N ASN A 94 -0.86 -6.79 -8.23
CA ASN A 94 -1.54 -6.93 -6.95
C ASN A 94 -0.63 -6.37 -5.87
N THR A 95 -1.18 -5.53 -5.01
CA THR A 95 -0.47 -5.02 -3.84
C THR A 95 -1.18 -5.51 -2.59
N ASN A 96 -0.56 -6.43 -1.90
CA ASN A 96 -0.99 -6.81 -0.56
C ASN A 96 -0.20 -5.99 0.44
N CYS A 97 -0.88 -5.40 1.42
CA CYS A 97 -0.19 -4.75 2.53
C CYS A 97 0.39 -5.83 3.45
N VAL A 98 1.66 -5.66 3.80
CA VAL A 98 2.33 -6.47 4.81
C VAL A 98 2.54 -5.58 6.03
N THR A 99 2.08 -6.02 7.19
CA THR A 99 2.08 -5.24 8.44
C THR A 99 3.29 -5.52 9.33
N GLU A 100 4.16 -6.44 8.93
CA GLU A 100 5.33 -6.83 9.71
C GLU A 100 6.64 -6.41 9.03
N ASN A 101 7.72 -6.39 9.80
CA ASN A 101 9.07 -6.19 9.27
C ASN A 101 9.43 -7.35 8.36
N VAL A 102 9.48 -7.11 7.07
CA VAL A 102 9.77 -8.11 6.05
C VAL A 102 10.93 -7.65 5.18
N VAL A 103 11.58 -8.62 4.59
CA VAL A 103 12.60 -8.39 3.57
C VAL A 103 11.90 -8.28 2.21
N HIS A 104 12.12 -7.18 1.51
CA HIS A 104 11.61 -6.94 0.16
C HIS A 104 12.72 -7.07 -0.87
N ASN A 105 12.45 -7.80 -1.96
CA ASN A 105 13.36 -7.83 -3.10
C ASN A 105 13.25 -6.53 -3.89
N VAL A 106 14.39 -5.98 -4.28
CA VAL A 106 14.51 -4.75 -5.07
C VAL A 106 15.52 -4.94 -6.20
N GLU A 107 15.17 -4.47 -7.38
CA GLU A 107 16.00 -4.56 -8.58
C GLU A 107 16.98 -3.40 -8.65
N GLY A 108 18.20 -3.68 -9.09
CA GLY A 108 19.24 -2.67 -9.28
C GLY A 108 19.11 -1.84 -10.57
N SER A 109 20.01 -0.90 -10.74
CA SER A 109 19.99 0.10 -11.83
C SER A 109 20.23 -0.49 -13.22
N ASP A 110 20.81 -1.66 -13.33
CA ASP A 110 21.04 -2.39 -14.57
C ASP A 110 19.88 -3.32 -14.97
N SER A 111 18.82 -3.37 -14.16
CA SER A 111 17.61 -4.15 -14.45
C SER A 111 16.61 -3.34 -15.28
N ASP A 112 15.99 -3.96 -16.28
CA ASP A 112 14.84 -3.42 -17.00
C ASP A 112 13.56 -3.37 -16.13
N ALA A 113 13.55 -4.08 -15.01
CA ALA A 113 12.46 -4.07 -14.05
C ALA A 113 12.46 -2.76 -13.24
N GLN A 114 11.27 -2.32 -12.85
CA GLN A 114 11.09 -1.16 -12.00
C GLN A 114 10.62 -1.57 -10.62
N THR A 115 11.40 -1.24 -9.60
CA THR A 115 11.03 -1.45 -8.21
C THR A 115 10.46 -0.19 -7.61
N TYR A 116 9.33 -0.34 -6.92
CA TYR A 116 8.71 0.70 -6.09
C TYR A 116 8.40 0.11 -4.73
N ILE A 117 8.86 0.79 -3.69
CA ILE A 117 8.49 0.47 -2.31
C ILE A 117 7.49 1.50 -1.84
N ARG A 118 6.41 1.05 -1.24
CA ARG A 118 5.45 1.90 -0.58
C ARG A 118 5.56 1.70 0.93
N LEU A 119 5.95 2.75 1.65
CA LEU A 119 5.91 2.80 3.11
C LEU A 119 4.60 3.42 3.54
N ILE A 120 3.88 2.77 4.44
CA ILE A 120 2.60 3.25 4.97
C ILE A 120 2.67 3.22 6.49
N ASN A 121 2.40 4.35 7.13
CA ASN A 121 2.15 4.37 8.56
C ASN A 121 0.67 4.02 8.82
N THR A 122 0.39 2.80 9.19
CA THR A 122 -0.97 2.34 9.52
C THR A 122 -1.44 2.75 10.92
N GLY A 123 -0.52 3.25 11.76
CA GLY A 123 -0.82 3.71 13.12
C GLY A 123 -1.42 5.12 13.16
N ASP A 124 -1.81 5.53 14.38
CA ASP A 124 -2.39 6.84 14.66
C ASP A 124 -1.37 7.83 15.22
N THR A 125 -0.11 7.46 15.27
CA THR A 125 1.01 8.27 15.75
C THR A 125 2.08 8.39 14.70
N LEU A 126 2.85 9.47 14.78
CA LEU A 126 4.03 9.71 13.96
C LEU A 126 5.08 8.61 14.18
N ILE A 127 5.73 8.19 13.09
CA ILE A 127 6.94 7.35 13.13
C ILE A 127 8.13 8.21 12.69
N ASP A 128 9.17 8.25 13.53
CA ASP A 128 10.44 8.91 13.23
C ASP A 128 11.53 7.91 12.86
N ASN A 129 12.45 8.35 11.98
CA ASN A 129 13.70 7.65 11.67
C ASN A 129 13.50 6.20 11.20
N ILE A 130 12.65 5.99 10.20
CA ILE A 130 12.52 4.69 9.55
C ILE A 130 13.85 4.36 8.87
N ARG A 131 14.43 3.23 9.23
CA ARG A 131 15.75 2.80 8.76
C ARG A 131 15.66 1.51 7.97
N GLY A 132 16.59 1.33 7.04
CA GLY A 132 16.74 0.10 6.28
C GLY A 132 18.20 -0.26 6.04
N GLU A 133 18.42 -1.49 5.65
CA GLU A 133 19.68 -2.01 5.15
C GLU A 133 19.44 -2.70 3.80
N LEU A 134 20.20 -2.32 2.80
CA LEU A 134 20.18 -2.99 1.50
C LEU A 134 21.28 -4.04 1.44
N ARG A 135 20.95 -5.25 0.96
CA ARG A 135 21.89 -6.36 0.81
C ARG A 135 21.79 -6.97 -0.57
N ASP A 136 22.91 -7.34 -1.15
CA ASP A 136 22.98 -8.06 -2.41
C ASP A 136 22.47 -9.53 -2.28
N SER A 137 22.40 -10.23 -3.39
CA SER A 137 21.93 -11.62 -3.47
C SER A 137 22.79 -12.62 -2.68
N VAL A 138 24.00 -12.25 -2.28
CA VAL A 138 24.89 -13.08 -1.44
C VAL A 138 24.98 -12.58 0.01
N GLY A 139 24.15 -11.56 0.37
CA GLY A 139 24.02 -11.08 1.72
C GLY A 139 24.97 -9.96 2.12
N ASN A 140 25.84 -9.46 1.23
CA ASN A 140 26.70 -8.33 1.52
C ASN A 140 25.88 -7.03 1.59
N ARG A 141 26.26 -6.15 2.51
CA ARG A 141 25.61 -4.84 2.62
C ARG A 141 26.00 -3.93 1.45
N ILE A 142 24.99 -3.25 0.91
CA ILE A 142 25.14 -2.17 -0.06
C ILE A 142 24.96 -0.85 0.69
N GLY A 143 25.92 0.07 0.56
CA GLY A 143 25.90 1.37 1.22
C GLY A 143 26.22 1.33 2.73
N SER A 144 25.78 2.35 3.45
CA SER A 144 26.02 2.49 4.89
C SER A 144 25.05 1.68 5.74
N PRO A 145 25.41 1.27 6.97
CA PRO A 145 24.49 0.59 7.87
C PRO A 145 23.39 1.53 8.37
N GLY A 146 22.17 1.00 8.51
CA GLY A 146 21.07 1.71 9.16
C GLY A 146 20.71 3.05 8.52
N VAL A 147 20.72 3.11 7.19
CA VAL A 147 20.36 4.32 6.44
C VAL A 147 18.95 4.77 6.80
N ILE A 148 18.77 6.06 7.05
CA ILE A 148 17.44 6.64 7.26
C ILE A 148 16.74 6.73 5.89
N ILE A 149 15.77 5.83 5.66
CA ILE A 149 14.95 5.80 4.44
C ILE A 149 13.96 6.96 4.46
N ARG A 150 13.37 7.22 5.61
CA ARG A 150 12.44 8.32 5.83
C ARG A 150 12.64 8.89 7.23
N SER A 151 12.89 10.19 7.33
CA SER A 151 13.10 10.83 8.63
C SER A 151 11.82 10.92 9.45
N ARG A 152 10.67 11.05 8.77
CA ARG A 152 9.37 11.25 9.41
C ARG A 152 8.25 10.76 8.53
N LEU A 153 7.29 10.01 9.10
CA LEU A 153 6.09 9.53 8.44
C LEU A 153 4.89 9.78 9.36
N LEU A 154 4.00 10.66 8.95
CA LEU A 154 2.83 11.03 9.74
C LEU A 154 1.86 9.85 9.89
N ALA A 155 0.94 9.94 10.85
CA ALA A 155 -0.16 8.97 10.97
C ALA A 155 -0.91 8.87 9.64
N LYS A 156 -1.18 7.63 9.21
CA LYS A 156 -1.87 7.30 7.95
C LYS A 156 -1.18 7.80 6.67
N GLU A 157 -0.01 8.44 6.75
CA GLU A 157 0.77 8.88 5.58
C GLU A 157 1.34 7.69 4.81
N ALA A 158 1.37 7.82 3.48
CA ALA A 158 2.02 6.89 2.58
C ALA A 158 3.05 7.59 1.71
N VAL A 159 4.25 7.01 1.60
CA VAL A 159 5.30 7.48 0.69
C VAL A 159 5.71 6.37 -0.28
N PHE A 160 6.09 6.77 -1.48
CA PHE A 160 6.67 5.88 -2.48
C PHE A 160 8.15 6.17 -2.60
N LEU A 161 8.92 5.11 -2.68
CA LEU A 161 10.34 5.15 -2.99
C LEU A 161 10.55 4.43 -4.32
N SER A 162 11.02 5.15 -5.31
CA SER A 162 11.47 4.58 -6.58
C SER A 162 12.86 3.98 -6.43
N ARG A 163 13.29 3.24 -7.44
CA ARG A 163 14.69 2.79 -7.52
C ARG A 163 15.67 3.95 -7.40
N ALA A 164 15.42 5.07 -8.07
CA ALA A 164 16.28 6.24 -8.00
C ALA A 164 16.39 6.84 -6.59
N ASP A 165 15.29 6.83 -5.83
CA ASP A 165 15.30 7.24 -4.43
C ASP A 165 16.16 6.29 -3.58
N LEU A 166 16.03 4.98 -3.80
CA LEU A 166 16.84 3.97 -3.10
C LEU A 166 18.32 4.09 -3.47
N GLU A 167 18.67 4.28 -4.74
CA GLU A 167 20.04 4.51 -5.19
C GLU A 167 20.63 5.79 -4.60
N GLY A 168 19.83 6.84 -4.46
CA GLY A 168 20.23 8.06 -3.76
C GLY A 168 20.57 7.84 -2.28
N LEU A 169 19.93 6.88 -1.63
CA LEU A 169 20.13 6.54 -0.22
C LEU A 169 21.28 5.55 0.02
N PHE A 170 21.37 4.52 -0.80
CA PHE A 170 22.27 3.38 -0.59
C PHE A 170 23.49 3.37 -1.54
N GLY A 171 23.46 4.15 -2.60
CA GLY A 171 24.39 4.05 -3.74
C GLY A 171 23.84 3.10 -4.81
N SER A 172 24.44 3.16 -6.01
CA SER A 172 24.06 2.29 -7.13
C SER A 172 24.47 0.84 -6.87
N TRP A 173 23.64 -0.10 -7.31
CA TRP A 173 23.94 -1.53 -7.27
C TRP A 173 23.46 -2.21 -8.54
N SER A 174 23.96 -3.40 -8.82
CA SER A 174 23.56 -4.24 -9.94
C SER A 174 22.94 -5.55 -9.45
N GLY A 175 21.99 -6.07 -10.22
CA GLY A 175 21.28 -7.31 -9.91
C GLY A 175 20.28 -7.18 -8.75
N ASP A 176 19.83 -8.32 -8.28
CA ASP A 176 18.86 -8.43 -7.20
C ASP A 176 19.45 -8.01 -5.85
N ALA A 177 18.66 -7.31 -5.07
CA ALA A 177 18.98 -6.96 -3.71
C ALA A 177 17.76 -7.15 -2.80
N SER A 178 17.97 -7.09 -1.49
CA SER A 178 16.92 -7.15 -0.48
C SER A 178 17.04 -5.99 0.51
N LEU A 179 15.91 -5.35 0.80
CA LEU A 179 15.77 -4.22 1.72
C LEU A 179 15.01 -4.64 2.97
#